data_c0273a24f031db831341f06dd2362367
#
_entry.id   c0273a24f031db831341f06dd2362367
#
_cell.length_a   1.000
_cell.length_b   1.000
_cell.length_c   1.000
_cell.angle_alpha   90.00
_cell.angle_beta   90.00
_cell.angle_gamma   90.00
#
_symmetry.space_group_name_H-M   'P 1'
#
loop_
_entity.id
_entity.type
_entity.pdbx_description
1 polymer ?
#
loop_
_entity_poly.entity_id
_entity_poly.type
_entity_poly.pdbx_seq_one_letter_code
_entity_poly.pdbx_strand_id
1 'polypeptide(L)'
;MKKLIIAEKPSVAKNIADATASSRKNGYFEGEYYVITWAFGHLLQLYDARDYDPEMRSWKIEKFPYIPEKFLYKIKSDGKNKEKPDSGVVQQMNTIKNLMERKDVEGIISATDDDREGQIIADEIINYISPQKPVERILLNEWTAEEVNRGLNNLKSNEEMKSLQDAGFGRQIADWLIGINLTSEISKQTKYPSSKYRKSLNADLENHL
;
A
#
# COMPACT_ATOMS: atom_id res chain seq x y z
N MET A 1 -27.30 -0.55 -5.69
CA MET A 1 -26.11 -0.75 -4.84
C MET A 1 -24.91 -0.75 -5.77
N LYS A 2 -23.77 -0.19 -5.29
CA LYS A 2 -22.55 -0.05 -6.09
C LYS A 2 -21.39 -0.82 -5.44
N LYS A 3 -20.36 -1.16 -6.22
CA LYS A 3 -19.08 -1.65 -5.68
C LYS A 3 -18.02 -0.55 -5.81
N LEU A 4 -17.15 -0.42 -4.79
CA LEU A 4 -16.00 0.47 -4.81
C LEU A 4 -14.80 -0.27 -5.39
N ILE A 5 -14.24 0.24 -6.48
CA ILE A 5 -13.00 -0.27 -7.06
C ILE A 5 -11.84 0.61 -6.58
N ILE A 6 -10.80 -0.03 -6.04
CA ILE A 6 -9.55 0.63 -5.63
C ILE A 6 -8.47 0.19 -6.61
N ALA A 7 -8.08 1.09 -7.50
CA ALA A 7 -7.00 0.86 -8.46
C ALA A 7 -5.63 1.20 -7.84
N GLU A 8 -4.57 0.61 -8.36
CA GLU A 8 -3.21 0.86 -7.88
C GLU A 8 -2.72 2.29 -8.16
N LYS A 9 -3.14 2.86 -9.31
CA LYS A 9 -2.70 4.17 -9.79
C LYS A 9 -3.80 4.88 -10.59
N PRO A 10 -3.73 6.22 -10.73
CA PRO A 10 -4.76 7.01 -11.43
C PRO A 10 -5.02 6.58 -12.87
N SER A 11 -3.98 6.13 -13.60
CA SER A 11 -4.12 5.67 -15.00
C SER A 11 -4.96 4.40 -15.09
N VAL A 12 -4.76 3.44 -14.17
CA VAL A 12 -5.58 2.22 -14.08
C VAL A 12 -7.03 2.57 -13.75
N ALA A 13 -7.24 3.45 -12.76
CA ALA A 13 -8.58 3.93 -12.42
C ALA A 13 -9.29 4.55 -13.60
N LYS A 14 -8.56 5.33 -14.44
CA LYS A 14 -9.11 5.92 -15.66
C LYS A 14 -9.51 4.85 -16.68
N ASN A 15 -8.67 3.85 -16.93
CA ASN A 15 -8.98 2.76 -17.85
C ASN A 15 -10.24 1.99 -17.43
N ILE A 16 -10.36 1.71 -16.11
CA ILE A 16 -11.56 1.07 -15.56
C ILE A 16 -12.79 1.98 -15.72
N ALA A 17 -12.64 3.28 -15.48
CA ALA A 17 -13.74 4.23 -15.61
C ALA A 17 -14.22 4.32 -17.07
N ASP A 18 -13.30 4.36 -18.03
CA ASP A 18 -13.63 4.37 -19.46
C ASP A 18 -14.35 3.06 -19.86
N ALA A 19 -13.89 1.91 -19.38
CA ALA A 19 -14.52 0.61 -19.65
C ALA A 19 -15.92 0.45 -19.03
N THR A 20 -16.19 1.14 -17.92
CA THR A 20 -17.47 1.06 -17.18
C THR A 20 -18.39 2.27 -17.39
N ALA A 21 -18.09 3.14 -18.37
CA ALA A 21 -18.80 4.39 -18.62
C ALA A 21 -18.98 5.27 -17.37
N SER A 22 -17.97 5.31 -16.50
CA SER A 22 -17.98 6.08 -15.27
C SER A 22 -17.45 7.50 -15.47
N SER A 23 -18.14 8.49 -14.93
CA SER A 23 -17.82 9.91 -15.07
C SER A 23 -16.89 10.40 -13.97
N ARG A 24 -15.99 11.33 -14.29
CA ARG A 24 -15.04 11.90 -13.35
C ARG A 24 -15.74 12.76 -12.29
N LYS A 25 -15.34 12.57 -11.05
CA LYS A 25 -15.68 13.38 -9.88
C LYS A 25 -14.40 13.90 -9.23
N ASN A 26 -14.52 14.59 -8.09
CA ASN A 26 -13.36 15.06 -7.36
C ASN A 26 -12.71 13.91 -6.56
N GLY A 27 -11.57 13.43 -7.02
CA GLY A 27 -10.82 12.34 -6.37
C GLY A 27 -11.27 10.92 -6.70
N TYR A 28 -12.29 10.73 -7.59
CA TYR A 28 -12.79 9.42 -8.00
C TYR A 28 -13.56 9.49 -9.31
N PHE A 29 -14.02 8.33 -9.83
CA PHE A 29 -15.01 8.25 -10.91
C PHE A 29 -16.26 7.54 -10.40
N GLU A 30 -17.42 7.81 -11.00
CA GLU A 30 -18.67 7.22 -10.61
C GLU A 30 -19.56 6.92 -11.81
N GLY A 31 -20.03 5.69 -11.87
CA GLY A 31 -20.99 5.17 -12.84
C GLY A 31 -22.24 4.62 -12.17
N GLU A 32 -23.01 3.87 -12.92
CA GLU A 32 -24.24 3.24 -12.43
C GLU A 32 -23.95 2.17 -11.37
N TYR A 33 -22.95 1.31 -11.61
CA TYR A 33 -22.64 0.13 -10.78
C TYR A 33 -21.36 0.30 -9.95
N TYR A 34 -20.46 1.22 -10.34
CA TYR A 34 -19.13 1.34 -9.75
C TYR A 34 -18.82 2.76 -9.29
N VAL A 35 -18.11 2.82 -8.17
CA VAL A 35 -17.34 3.97 -7.72
C VAL A 35 -15.87 3.57 -7.82
N ILE A 36 -15.03 4.36 -8.46
CA ILE A 36 -13.65 3.97 -8.76
C ILE A 36 -12.71 5.04 -8.21
N THR A 37 -11.80 4.63 -7.34
CA THR A 37 -10.74 5.47 -6.81
C THR A 37 -9.38 4.76 -6.97
N TRP A 38 -8.31 5.36 -6.47
CA TRP A 38 -6.97 4.84 -6.71
C TRP A 38 -6.03 5.07 -5.53
N ALA A 39 -4.95 4.31 -5.49
CA ALA A 39 -3.78 4.57 -4.68
C ALA A 39 -2.68 5.27 -5.52
N PHE A 40 -1.53 5.54 -4.91
CA PHE A 40 -0.30 6.02 -5.58
C PHE A 40 0.84 5.04 -5.32
N GLY A 41 0.58 3.73 -5.44
CA GLY A 41 1.32 2.69 -4.78
C GLY A 41 0.98 2.66 -3.28
N HIS A 42 1.92 2.31 -2.42
CA HIS A 42 1.67 2.27 -0.97
C HIS A 42 1.32 3.65 -0.40
N LEU A 43 0.14 3.78 0.20
CA LEU A 43 -0.31 4.96 0.95
C LEU A 43 0.06 4.86 2.43
N LEU A 44 0.34 3.65 2.89
CA LEU A 44 0.77 3.35 4.26
C LEU A 44 2.23 2.93 4.28
N GLN A 45 2.82 2.98 5.44
CA GLN A 45 4.15 2.45 5.75
C GLN A 45 4.15 1.85 7.14
N LEU A 46 5.02 0.89 7.39
CA LEU A 46 5.25 0.39 8.73
C LEU A 46 5.76 1.53 9.64
N TYR A 47 5.45 1.45 10.90
CA TYR A 47 6.04 2.32 11.93
C TYR A 47 7.56 2.20 11.88
N ASP A 48 8.26 3.33 12.02
CA ASP A 48 9.69 3.32 12.30
C ASP A 48 9.94 2.91 13.76
N ALA A 49 11.14 2.46 14.10
CA ALA A 49 11.48 2.10 15.48
C ALA A 49 11.19 3.24 16.49
N ARG A 50 11.41 4.49 16.08
CA ARG A 50 11.12 5.69 16.90
C ARG A 50 9.62 5.95 17.13
N ASP A 51 8.73 5.37 16.31
CA ASP A 51 7.28 5.48 16.52
C ASP A 51 6.83 4.56 17.66
N TYR A 52 7.56 3.46 17.89
CA TYR A 52 7.34 2.55 19.02
C TYR A 52 8.05 3.04 20.29
N ASP A 53 9.32 3.45 20.16
CA ASP A 53 10.15 3.92 21.26
C ASP A 53 10.89 5.20 20.83
N PRO A 54 10.52 6.38 21.41
CA PRO A 54 11.17 7.65 21.10
C PRO A 54 12.69 7.65 21.33
N GLU A 55 13.21 6.83 22.25
CA GLU A 55 14.65 6.72 22.50
C GLU A 55 15.41 6.07 21.33
N MET A 56 14.71 5.35 20.46
CA MET A 56 15.29 4.81 19.22
C MET A 56 15.78 5.88 18.23
N ARG A 57 15.47 7.16 18.47
CA ARG A 57 16.06 8.28 17.71
C ARG A 57 17.58 8.33 17.85
N SER A 58 18.14 7.92 18.96
CA SER A 58 19.58 7.96 19.22
C SER A 58 20.34 6.73 18.74
N TRP A 59 19.66 5.71 18.21
CA TRP A 59 20.23 4.48 17.65
C TRP A 59 21.31 3.86 18.55
N LYS A 60 21.03 3.71 19.85
CA LYS A 60 21.95 3.08 20.79
C LYS A 60 22.05 1.58 20.52
N ILE A 61 23.28 1.05 20.48
CA ILE A 61 23.52 -0.36 20.10
C ILE A 61 22.89 -1.35 21.07
N GLU A 62 22.78 -0.97 22.35
CA GLU A 62 22.20 -1.78 23.40
C GLU A 62 20.71 -2.08 23.19
N LYS A 63 20.06 -1.32 22.27
CA LYS A 63 18.66 -1.51 21.89
C LYS A 63 18.46 -2.42 20.69
N PHE A 64 19.53 -2.95 20.11
CA PHE A 64 19.48 -3.84 18.96
C PHE A 64 19.86 -5.28 19.36
N PRO A 65 19.26 -6.32 18.71
CA PRO A 65 18.27 -6.20 17.63
C PRO A 65 16.92 -5.69 18.14
N TYR A 66 16.30 -4.78 17.36
CA TYR A 66 14.99 -4.26 17.67
C TYR A 66 13.91 -5.02 16.90
N ILE A 67 13.00 -5.66 17.63
CA ILE A 67 11.89 -6.43 17.08
C ILE A 67 10.61 -5.97 17.82
N PRO A 68 9.68 -5.27 17.15
CA PRO A 68 8.45 -4.85 17.79
C PRO A 68 7.51 -6.05 18.03
N GLU A 69 6.72 -6.02 19.07
CA GLU A 69 5.72 -7.06 19.36
C GLU A 69 4.64 -7.16 18.27
N LYS A 70 4.30 -6.03 17.65
CA LYS A 70 3.33 -5.93 16.55
C LYS A 70 3.82 -4.94 15.51
N PHE A 71 3.63 -5.28 14.24
CA PHE A 71 3.91 -4.38 13.13
C PHE A 71 2.71 -3.50 12.86
N LEU A 72 2.83 -2.20 13.14
CA LEU A 72 1.78 -1.21 12.98
C LEU A 72 2.05 -0.36 11.74
N TYR A 73 0.98 0.13 11.15
CA TYR A 73 1.01 0.98 9.97
C TYR A 73 0.63 2.41 10.30
N LYS A 74 1.23 3.35 9.59
CA LYS A 74 0.87 4.77 9.58
C LYS A 74 0.76 5.28 8.15
N ILE A 75 0.07 6.40 7.96
CA ILE A 75 0.07 7.10 6.67
C ILE A 75 1.51 7.46 6.31
N LYS A 76 1.87 7.24 5.04
CA LYS A 76 3.20 7.51 4.51
C LYS A 76 3.66 8.92 4.84
N SER A 77 4.89 9.04 5.33
CA SER A 77 5.46 10.30 5.73
C SER A 77 5.85 11.17 4.53
N ASP A 78 5.81 12.48 4.70
CA ASP A 78 6.32 13.44 3.72
C ASP A 78 7.81 13.18 3.41
N GLY A 79 8.18 13.24 2.14
CA GLY A 79 9.55 12.98 1.71
C GLY A 79 10.57 13.99 2.25
N LYS A 80 10.14 15.22 2.56
CA LYS A 80 10.98 16.30 3.10
C LYS A 80 10.92 16.35 4.63
N ASN A 81 9.80 15.97 5.22
CA ASN A 81 9.62 15.98 6.68
C ASN A 81 9.01 14.65 7.15
N LYS A 82 9.86 13.71 7.49
CA LYS A 82 9.47 12.37 7.95
C LYS A 82 8.66 12.32 9.26
N GLU A 83 8.56 13.44 9.97
CA GLU A 83 7.76 13.55 11.19
C GLU A 83 6.28 13.89 10.90
N LYS A 84 5.98 14.28 9.66
CA LYS A 84 4.63 14.62 9.23
C LYS A 84 4.16 13.64 8.17
N PRO A 85 2.86 13.29 8.14
CA PRO A 85 2.30 12.53 7.04
C PRO A 85 2.30 13.38 5.75
N ASP A 86 2.42 12.73 4.61
CA ASP A 86 2.26 13.38 3.31
C ASP A 86 0.80 13.85 3.14
N SER A 87 0.63 15.13 2.87
CA SER A 87 -0.71 15.74 2.79
C SER A 87 -1.56 15.21 1.63
N GLY A 88 -0.92 14.86 0.51
CA GLY A 88 -1.61 14.26 -0.64
C GLY A 88 -2.08 12.84 -0.32
N VAL A 89 -1.25 12.08 0.39
CA VAL A 89 -1.62 10.74 0.87
C VAL A 89 -2.74 10.80 1.89
N VAL A 90 -2.69 11.75 2.84
CA VAL A 90 -3.78 11.97 3.81
C VAL A 90 -5.10 12.26 3.09
N GLN A 91 -5.07 13.16 2.11
CA GLN A 91 -6.26 13.51 1.33
C GLN A 91 -6.82 12.28 0.59
N GLN A 92 -5.96 11.48 -0.03
CA GLN A 92 -6.38 10.29 -0.76
C GLN A 92 -6.94 9.22 0.17
N MET A 93 -6.30 8.97 1.32
CA MET A 93 -6.80 8.05 2.34
C MET A 93 -8.18 8.47 2.84
N ASN A 94 -8.40 9.77 3.08
CA ASN A 94 -9.70 10.29 3.47
C ASN A 94 -10.75 10.10 2.37
N THR A 95 -10.38 10.31 1.10
CA THR A 95 -11.26 10.04 -0.05
C THR A 95 -11.67 8.58 -0.08
N ILE A 96 -10.71 7.65 -0.01
CA ILE A 96 -10.98 6.20 -0.02
C ILE A 96 -11.88 5.81 1.15
N LYS A 97 -11.56 6.28 2.36
CA LYS A 97 -12.35 6.01 3.56
C LYS A 97 -13.80 6.46 3.40
N ASN A 98 -14.02 7.72 2.98
CA ASN A 98 -15.36 8.27 2.79
C ASN A 98 -16.16 7.46 1.74
N LEU A 99 -15.51 7.00 0.67
CA LEU A 99 -16.14 6.17 -0.34
C LEU A 99 -16.45 4.76 0.17
N MET A 100 -15.58 4.17 0.98
CA MET A 100 -15.84 2.87 1.64
C MET A 100 -17.02 2.93 2.62
N GLU A 101 -17.22 4.05 3.30
CA GLU A 101 -18.28 4.23 4.30
C GLU A 101 -19.65 4.58 3.67
N ARG A 102 -19.72 4.82 2.37
CA ARG A 102 -20.99 5.11 1.68
C ARG A 102 -22.00 3.98 1.86
N LYS A 103 -23.24 4.35 2.13
CA LYS A 103 -24.35 3.37 2.33
C LYS A 103 -24.77 2.66 1.05
N ASP A 104 -24.56 3.28 -0.10
CA ASP A 104 -24.87 2.72 -1.42
C ASP A 104 -23.73 1.86 -1.99
N VAL A 105 -22.58 1.79 -1.31
CA VAL A 105 -21.46 0.89 -1.61
C VAL A 105 -21.60 -0.37 -0.77
N GLU A 106 -21.80 -1.51 -1.42
CA GLU A 106 -22.03 -2.81 -0.75
C GLU A 106 -20.81 -3.72 -0.69
N GLY A 107 -19.79 -3.47 -1.53
CA GLY A 107 -18.57 -4.28 -1.60
C GLY A 107 -17.40 -3.50 -2.16
N ILE A 108 -16.21 -4.06 -2.01
CA ILE A 108 -14.95 -3.48 -2.44
C ILE A 108 -14.28 -4.42 -3.43
N ILE A 109 -13.72 -3.87 -4.50
CA ILE A 109 -12.93 -4.61 -5.49
C ILE A 109 -11.50 -4.03 -5.45
N SER A 110 -10.53 -4.87 -5.12
CA SER A 110 -9.11 -4.56 -5.30
C SER A 110 -8.74 -4.73 -6.78
N ALA A 111 -8.22 -3.68 -7.39
CA ALA A 111 -7.81 -3.61 -8.80
C ALA A 111 -6.36 -3.11 -8.89
N THR A 112 -5.47 -3.85 -8.27
CA THR A 112 -4.02 -3.65 -8.27
C THR A 112 -3.35 -4.74 -9.11
N ASP A 113 -2.07 -4.58 -9.42
CA ASP A 113 -1.33 -5.53 -10.26
C ASP A 113 -1.35 -6.95 -9.68
N ASP A 114 -1.33 -7.98 -10.54
CA ASP A 114 -1.46 -9.39 -10.12
C ASP A 114 -0.10 -9.93 -9.65
N ASP A 115 0.40 -9.33 -8.59
CA ASP A 115 1.59 -9.78 -7.89
C ASP A 115 1.47 -9.54 -6.37
N ARG A 116 2.47 -9.99 -5.60
CA ARG A 116 2.45 -9.84 -4.13
C ARG A 116 2.49 -8.39 -3.66
N GLU A 117 3.15 -7.50 -4.41
CA GLU A 117 3.24 -6.07 -4.09
C GLU A 117 1.89 -5.40 -4.33
N GLY A 118 1.30 -5.63 -5.51
CA GLY A 118 -0.04 -5.13 -5.82
C GLY A 118 -1.09 -5.65 -4.84
N GLN A 119 -0.99 -6.93 -4.40
CA GLN A 119 -1.91 -7.47 -3.40
C GLN A 119 -1.90 -6.65 -2.12
N ILE A 120 -0.72 -6.38 -1.55
CA ILE A 120 -0.64 -5.69 -0.26
C ILE A 120 -0.93 -4.20 -0.35
N ILE A 121 -0.77 -3.55 -1.51
CA ILE A 121 -1.13 -2.13 -1.69
C ILE A 121 -2.60 -1.88 -1.33
N ALA A 122 -3.52 -2.71 -1.85
CA ALA A 122 -4.93 -2.58 -1.52
C ALA A 122 -5.25 -3.12 -0.12
N ASP A 123 -4.66 -4.26 0.27
CA ASP A 123 -4.91 -4.90 1.56
C ASP A 123 -4.48 -4.03 2.75
N GLU A 124 -3.38 -3.30 2.65
CA GLU A 124 -2.96 -2.31 3.65
C GLU A 124 -4.07 -1.27 3.89
N ILE A 125 -4.60 -0.69 2.82
CA ILE A 125 -5.65 0.33 2.90
C ILE A 125 -6.92 -0.25 3.51
N ILE A 126 -7.33 -1.43 3.03
CA ILE A 126 -8.54 -2.12 3.48
C ILE A 126 -8.42 -2.51 4.95
N ASN A 127 -7.30 -3.10 5.35
CA ASN A 127 -7.05 -3.49 6.74
C ASN A 127 -6.96 -2.28 7.68
N TYR A 128 -6.35 -1.18 7.22
CA TYR A 128 -6.22 0.05 8.00
C TYR A 128 -7.57 0.74 8.27
N ILE A 129 -8.45 0.75 7.27
CA ILE A 129 -9.81 1.33 7.39
C ILE A 129 -10.76 0.31 8.04
N SER A 130 -10.54 -0.99 7.79
CA SER A 130 -11.33 -2.11 8.33
C SER A 130 -12.84 -2.00 8.07
N PRO A 131 -13.27 -1.82 6.81
CA PRO A 131 -14.70 -1.75 6.47
C PRO A 131 -15.38 -3.10 6.69
N GLN A 132 -16.64 -3.06 7.15
CA GLN A 132 -17.47 -4.27 7.31
C GLN A 132 -18.17 -4.61 5.99
N LYS A 133 -17.38 -4.84 4.92
CA LYS A 133 -17.89 -5.10 3.57
C LYS A 133 -17.08 -6.21 2.91
N PRO A 134 -17.69 -7.05 2.07
CA PRO A 134 -16.97 -8.08 1.33
C PRO A 134 -15.93 -7.44 0.40
N VAL A 135 -14.80 -8.11 0.29
CA VAL A 135 -13.69 -7.70 -0.56
C VAL A 135 -13.48 -8.75 -1.63
N GLU A 136 -13.48 -8.31 -2.87
CA GLU A 136 -13.20 -9.11 -4.05
C GLU A 136 -11.96 -8.60 -4.76
N ARG A 137 -11.38 -9.40 -5.61
CA ARG A 137 -10.20 -9.09 -6.40
C ARG A 137 -10.45 -9.28 -7.87
N ILE A 138 -10.02 -8.33 -8.67
CA ILE A 138 -9.91 -8.49 -10.12
C ILE A 138 -8.46 -8.86 -10.47
N LEU A 139 -8.28 -9.92 -11.27
CA LEU A 139 -6.96 -10.39 -11.72
C LEU A 139 -6.85 -10.14 -13.22
N LEU A 140 -5.96 -9.22 -13.61
CA LEU A 140 -5.76 -8.82 -15.00
C LEU A 140 -4.27 -8.64 -15.30
N ASN A 141 -3.85 -9.09 -16.47
CA ASN A 141 -2.50 -8.84 -17.00
C ASN A 141 -2.41 -7.46 -17.71
N GLU A 142 -3.54 -6.93 -18.16
CA GLU A 142 -3.61 -5.63 -18.83
C GLU A 142 -4.96 -4.93 -18.54
N TRP A 143 -4.98 -3.62 -18.69
CA TRP A 143 -6.13 -2.78 -18.33
C TRP A 143 -6.83 -2.23 -19.58
N THR A 144 -7.06 -3.08 -20.58
CA THR A 144 -7.91 -2.76 -21.75
C THR A 144 -9.40 -2.85 -21.36
N ALA A 145 -10.27 -2.17 -22.09
CA ALA A 145 -11.71 -2.17 -21.80
C ALA A 145 -12.30 -3.59 -21.86
N GLU A 146 -11.84 -4.43 -22.79
CA GLU A 146 -12.27 -5.81 -22.94
C GLU A 146 -11.88 -6.66 -21.73
N GLU A 147 -10.59 -6.59 -21.33
CA GLU A 147 -10.07 -7.32 -20.18
C GLU A 147 -10.69 -6.86 -18.86
N VAL A 148 -10.88 -5.55 -18.67
CA VAL A 148 -11.58 -5.00 -17.50
C VAL A 148 -12.99 -5.58 -17.39
N ASN A 149 -13.77 -5.55 -18.47
CA ASN A 149 -15.14 -6.10 -18.46
C ASN A 149 -15.14 -7.62 -18.22
N ARG A 150 -14.18 -8.34 -18.80
CA ARG A 150 -14.00 -9.77 -18.55
C ARG A 150 -13.68 -10.05 -17.08
N GLY A 151 -12.76 -9.29 -16.52
CA GLY A 151 -12.33 -9.42 -15.11
C GLY A 151 -13.44 -9.09 -14.12
N LEU A 152 -14.21 -8.02 -14.37
CA LEU A 152 -15.35 -7.65 -13.52
C LEU A 152 -16.46 -8.72 -13.48
N ASN A 153 -16.56 -9.55 -14.54
CA ASN A 153 -17.46 -10.70 -14.57
C ASN A 153 -16.87 -11.97 -13.92
N ASN A 154 -15.57 -11.96 -13.55
CA ASN A 154 -14.84 -13.11 -13.01
C ASN A 154 -14.07 -12.74 -11.74
N LEU A 155 -14.68 -11.97 -10.85
CA LEU A 155 -14.07 -11.58 -9.59
C LEU A 155 -13.78 -12.79 -8.70
N LYS A 156 -12.70 -12.72 -7.94
CA LYS A 156 -12.32 -13.70 -6.93
C LYS A 156 -12.55 -13.13 -5.54
N SER A 157 -12.83 -13.98 -4.57
CA SER A 157 -12.80 -13.57 -3.17
C SER A 157 -11.37 -13.16 -2.79
N ASN A 158 -11.21 -12.05 -2.06
CA ASN A 158 -9.88 -11.66 -1.58
C ASN A 158 -9.30 -12.69 -0.59
N GLU A 159 -10.12 -13.52 0.03
CA GLU A 159 -9.68 -14.62 0.88
C GLU A 159 -8.89 -15.70 0.11
N GLU A 160 -9.18 -15.89 -1.18
CA GLU A 160 -8.43 -16.80 -2.04
C GLU A 160 -6.99 -16.32 -2.26
N MET A 161 -6.71 -15.03 -2.02
CA MET A 161 -5.38 -14.42 -2.20
C MET A 161 -4.53 -14.46 -0.92
N LYS A 162 -4.95 -15.18 0.11
CA LYS A 162 -4.29 -15.22 1.43
C LYS A 162 -2.80 -15.57 1.34
N SER A 163 -2.42 -16.52 0.52
CA SER A 163 -1.01 -16.91 0.35
C SER A 163 -0.18 -15.78 -0.26
N LEU A 164 -0.74 -15.05 -1.23
CA LEU A 164 -0.08 -13.92 -1.87
C LEU A 164 0.05 -12.74 -0.91
N GLN A 165 -0.99 -12.47 -0.13
CA GLN A 165 -1.02 -11.48 0.94
C GLN A 165 0.05 -11.77 1.99
N ASP A 166 0.11 -13.02 2.50
CA ASP A 166 1.09 -13.43 3.52
C ASP A 166 2.53 -13.31 3.00
N ALA A 167 2.76 -13.66 1.73
CA ALA A 167 4.07 -13.49 1.09
C ALA A 167 4.47 -12.00 0.97
N GLY A 168 3.52 -11.13 0.62
CA GLY A 168 3.74 -9.69 0.53
C GLY A 168 4.07 -9.06 1.89
N PHE A 169 3.21 -9.26 2.88
CA PHE A 169 3.44 -8.76 4.24
C PHE A 169 4.69 -9.36 4.88
N GLY A 170 4.93 -10.67 4.70
CA GLY A 170 6.13 -11.33 5.20
C GLY A 170 7.41 -10.71 4.65
N ARG A 171 7.45 -10.43 3.34
CA ARG A 171 8.58 -9.72 2.73
C ARG A 171 8.75 -8.31 3.29
N GLN A 172 7.69 -7.53 3.36
CA GLN A 172 7.75 -6.16 3.86
C GLN A 172 8.28 -6.10 5.30
N ILE A 173 7.84 -7.02 6.16
CA ILE A 173 8.33 -7.15 7.53
C ILE A 173 9.80 -7.57 7.57
N ALA A 174 10.20 -8.54 6.74
CA ALA A 174 11.58 -8.99 6.66
C ALA A 174 12.51 -7.85 6.19
N ASP A 175 12.13 -7.11 5.15
CA ASP A 175 12.89 -5.97 4.65
C ASP A 175 13.02 -4.87 5.71
N TRP A 176 11.96 -4.63 6.49
CA TRP A 176 11.99 -3.69 7.62
C TRP A 176 12.94 -4.15 8.73
N LEU A 177 12.84 -5.42 9.17
CA LEU A 177 13.69 -5.98 10.22
C LEU A 177 15.18 -5.98 9.83
N ILE A 178 15.48 -6.42 8.62
CA ILE A 178 16.85 -6.42 8.09
C ILE A 178 17.36 -4.98 7.96
N GLY A 179 16.56 -4.11 7.36
CA GLY A 179 16.92 -2.70 7.14
C GLY A 179 17.24 -1.96 8.42
N ILE A 180 16.44 -2.14 9.48
CA ILE A 180 16.65 -1.47 10.76
C ILE A 180 17.86 -2.06 11.53
N ASN A 181 17.92 -3.37 11.67
CA ASN A 181 18.90 -4.02 12.53
C ASN A 181 20.28 -4.06 11.88
N LEU A 182 20.37 -4.46 10.61
CA LEU A 182 21.64 -4.58 9.91
C LEU A 182 22.26 -3.21 9.61
N THR A 183 21.45 -2.22 9.19
CA THR A 183 21.94 -0.87 8.92
C THR A 183 22.50 -0.22 10.19
N SER A 184 21.89 -0.45 11.35
CA SER A 184 22.36 0.05 12.63
C SER A 184 23.70 -0.55 13.03
N GLU A 185 23.84 -1.85 12.90
CA GLU A 185 25.06 -2.58 13.25
C GLU A 185 26.23 -2.10 12.34
N ILE A 186 26.04 -2.13 11.03
CA ILE A 186 27.06 -1.70 10.08
C ILE A 186 27.48 -0.23 10.26
N SER A 187 26.50 0.66 10.48
CA SER A 187 26.78 2.10 10.66
C SER A 187 27.67 2.38 11.87
N LYS A 188 27.58 1.56 12.91
CA LYS A 188 28.38 1.71 14.13
C LYS A 188 29.75 1.08 14.02
N GLN A 189 29.85 -0.09 13.41
CA GLN A 189 31.14 -0.79 13.24
C GLN A 189 32.06 -0.06 12.24
N THR A 190 31.51 0.54 11.19
CA THR A 190 32.29 1.14 10.12
C THR A 190 32.59 2.62 10.30
N LYS A 191 32.04 3.30 11.30
CA LYS A 191 32.07 4.77 11.47
C LYS A 191 31.54 5.55 10.25
N TYR A 192 30.85 4.90 9.32
CA TYR A 192 30.23 5.54 8.16
C TYR A 192 28.84 6.08 8.51
N PRO A 193 28.48 7.31 8.07
CA PRO A 193 27.14 7.83 8.26
C PRO A 193 26.12 6.95 7.53
N SER A 194 25.06 6.55 8.22
CA SER A 194 23.99 5.66 7.72
C SER A 194 23.36 6.10 6.39
N SER A 195 23.39 7.41 6.09
CA SER A 195 22.87 7.99 4.85
C SER A 195 23.67 7.61 3.59
N LYS A 196 24.97 7.32 3.71
CA LYS A 196 25.83 6.91 2.57
C LYS A 196 25.67 5.43 2.24
N TYR A 197 25.48 4.57 3.24
CA TYR A 197 25.32 3.13 3.04
C TYR A 197 23.98 2.75 2.41
N ARG A 198 22.88 3.45 2.79
CA ARG A 198 21.57 3.26 2.16
C ARG A 198 21.58 3.59 0.66
N LYS A 199 22.38 4.58 0.24
CA LYS A 199 22.52 4.92 -1.19
C LYS A 199 23.33 3.89 -1.97
N SER A 200 24.36 3.28 -1.36
CA SER A 200 25.15 2.24 -2.05
C SER A 200 24.42 0.90 -2.13
N LEU A 201 23.73 0.48 -1.06
CA LEU A 201 22.94 -0.77 -1.08
C LEU A 201 21.77 -0.70 -2.09
N ASN A 202 21.08 0.43 -2.17
CA ASN A 202 20.01 0.61 -3.16
C ASN A 202 20.58 0.66 -4.59
N ALA A 203 21.74 1.29 -4.81
CA ALA A 203 22.38 1.31 -6.13
C ALA A 203 22.90 -0.07 -6.56
N ASP A 204 23.37 -0.89 -5.62
CA ASP A 204 23.83 -2.25 -5.89
C ASP A 204 22.66 -3.22 -6.15
N LEU A 205 21.52 -3.01 -5.50
CA LEU A 205 20.29 -3.79 -5.74
C LEU A 205 19.61 -3.43 -7.07
N GLU A 206 19.67 -2.17 -7.50
CA GLU A 206 19.13 -1.74 -8.81
C GLU A 206 20.00 -2.22 -10.00
N ASN A 207 21.28 -2.51 -9.78
CA ASN A 207 22.18 -3.01 -10.83
C ASN A 207 22.19 -4.55 -10.99
N HIS A 208 21.48 -5.28 -10.15
CA HIS A 208 21.43 -6.75 -10.15
C HIS A 208 20.01 -7.32 -10.33
N LEU A 209 19.04 -6.48 -10.70
CA LEU A 209 17.69 -6.85 -11.14
C LEU A 209 17.48 -6.46 -12.60
#